data_e4fb3c8bd84bd02b846ca7784bd3bebc
#
_entry.id   e4fb3c8bd84bd02b846ca7784bd3bebc
#
_cell.length_a   1.000
_cell.length_b   1.000
_cell.length_c   1.000
_cell.angle_alpha   90.00
_cell.angle_beta   90.00
_cell.angle_gamma   90.00
#
_symmetry.space_group_name_H-M   'P 1'
#
loop_
_entity.id
_entity.type
_entity.pdbx_description
1 polymer ?
#
loop_
_entity_poly.entity_id
_entity_poly.type
_entity_poly.pdbx_seq_one_letter_code
_entity_poly.pdbx_strand_id
1 'polypeptide(L)'
;MKVTPAMVGRQVRFMARSAVYIARHPASGRELPRLVRTRGRGTMHLRLPWLPFRVIDRLEQAVGPGSRVFEYGGGGSTLWFLDRGAEVVTVEHHEGWAAALRDRIRSEHWVLHAIPDDGPHPEAYESYVASIGEYPDDHFDVVVVDGRSRAACVRAAAPKVRPGGLLVVDDVDRERYAAAMDEVDWPREDVVGFAPAKPSLAFTGVLRRPDAVGA
;
A
#
# COMPACT_ATOMS: atom_id res chain seq x y z
N MET A 1 -26.04 14.83 -1.94
CA MET A 1 -25.90 13.40 -1.62
C MET A 1 -26.73 13.12 -0.38
N LYS A 2 -27.77 12.25 -0.46
CA LYS A 2 -28.64 11.97 0.69
C LYS A 2 -27.92 11.06 1.68
N VAL A 3 -27.85 11.47 2.93
CA VAL A 3 -27.28 10.67 4.04
C VAL A 3 -28.22 9.52 4.35
N THR A 4 -27.76 8.28 4.21
CA THR A 4 -28.57 7.09 4.51
C THR A 4 -28.33 6.60 5.95
N PRO A 5 -29.31 5.92 6.59
CA PRO A 5 -29.15 5.34 7.93
C PRO A 5 -27.90 4.42 8.03
N ALA A 6 -27.61 3.67 6.96
CA ALA A 6 -26.42 2.81 6.89
C ALA A 6 -25.11 3.61 6.91
N MET A 7 -25.08 4.80 6.31
CA MET A 7 -23.91 5.71 6.36
C MET A 7 -23.72 6.26 7.78
N VAL A 8 -24.80 6.66 8.44
CA VAL A 8 -24.76 7.13 9.84
C VAL A 8 -24.25 6.01 10.76
N GLY A 9 -24.79 4.81 10.64
CA GLY A 9 -24.37 3.66 11.45
C GLY A 9 -22.91 3.27 11.25
N ARG A 10 -22.38 3.37 10.03
CA ARG A 10 -20.93 3.16 9.76
C ARG A 10 -20.09 4.25 10.42
N GLN A 11 -20.54 5.49 10.35
CA GLN A 11 -19.88 6.63 10.95
C GLN A 11 -19.79 6.51 12.48
N VAL A 12 -20.89 6.17 13.14
CA VAL A 12 -20.95 5.98 14.59
C VAL A 12 -20.01 4.85 15.03
N ARG A 13 -20.03 3.71 14.32
CA ARG A 13 -19.11 2.60 14.59
C ARG A 13 -17.64 2.99 14.41
N PHE A 14 -17.32 3.75 13.37
CA PHE A 14 -15.98 4.26 13.18
C PHE A 14 -15.54 5.17 14.33
N MET A 15 -16.39 6.10 14.75
CA MET A 15 -16.09 7.01 15.88
C MET A 15 -15.86 6.24 17.18
N ALA A 16 -16.72 5.26 17.51
CA ALA A 16 -16.58 4.44 18.70
C ALA A 16 -15.26 3.62 18.67
N ARG A 17 -14.97 2.96 17.57
CA ARG A 17 -13.70 2.22 17.39
C ARG A 17 -12.47 3.14 17.47
N SER A 18 -12.55 4.34 16.89
CA SER A 18 -11.49 5.33 16.94
C SER A 18 -11.24 5.81 18.38
N ALA A 19 -12.29 6.05 19.15
CA ALA A 19 -12.18 6.45 20.57
C ALA A 19 -11.49 5.34 21.40
N VAL A 20 -11.92 4.09 21.22
CA VAL A 20 -11.29 2.94 21.90
C VAL A 20 -9.82 2.77 21.46
N TYR A 21 -9.54 2.94 20.19
CA TYR A 21 -8.18 2.85 19.67
C TYR A 21 -7.28 3.95 20.26
N ILE A 22 -7.74 5.21 20.27
CA ILE A 22 -6.98 6.33 20.85
C ILE A 22 -6.78 6.13 22.37
N ALA A 23 -7.80 5.63 23.09
CA ALA A 23 -7.67 5.36 24.52
C ALA A 23 -6.56 4.34 24.83
N ARG A 24 -6.39 3.33 23.94
CA ARG A 24 -5.34 2.32 24.05
C ARG A 24 -3.99 2.78 23.48
N HIS A 25 -4.01 3.72 22.55
CA HIS A 25 -2.83 4.25 21.85
C HIS A 25 -2.88 5.79 21.82
N PRO A 26 -2.64 6.48 22.94
CA PRO A 26 -2.85 7.95 23.06
C PRO A 26 -2.07 8.77 22.01
N ALA A 27 -0.90 8.30 21.60
CA ALA A 27 -0.10 8.95 20.55
C ALA A 27 -0.82 9.05 19.21
N SER A 28 -1.76 8.14 18.92
CA SER A 28 -2.56 8.15 17.68
C SER A 28 -3.54 9.33 17.61
N GLY A 29 -3.84 9.98 18.72
CA GLY A 29 -4.62 11.22 18.72
C GLY A 29 -3.99 12.35 17.90
N ARG A 30 -2.66 12.33 17.74
CA ARG A 30 -1.92 13.29 16.91
C ARG A 30 -2.23 13.16 15.41
N GLU A 31 -2.77 12.02 14.98
CA GLU A 31 -3.15 11.76 13.58
C GLU A 31 -4.54 12.35 13.22
N LEU A 32 -5.36 12.71 14.21
CA LEU A 32 -6.72 13.22 14.00
C LEU A 32 -6.79 14.44 13.07
N PRO A 33 -5.91 15.46 13.19
CA PRO A 33 -5.93 16.58 12.25
C PRO A 33 -5.68 16.16 10.79
N ARG A 34 -4.79 15.17 10.57
CA ARG A 34 -4.52 14.60 9.23
C ARG A 34 -5.76 13.86 8.72
N LEU A 35 -6.40 13.04 9.56
CA LEU A 35 -7.61 12.32 9.22
C LEU A 35 -8.75 13.29 8.82
N VAL A 36 -8.97 14.37 9.58
CA VAL A 36 -10.00 15.36 9.28
C VAL A 36 -9.73 16.06 7.95
N ARG A 37 -8.49 16.46 7.68
CA ARG A 37 -8.09 17.14 6.42
C ARG A 37 -8.27 16.26 5.19
N THR A 38 -8.17 14.94 5.33
CA THR A 38 -8.27 14.00 4.20
C THR A 38 -9.69 13.47 3.99
N ARG A 39 -10.59 13.72 4.94
CA ARG A 39 -11.94 13.16 4.93
C ARG A 39 -12.77 13.65 3.74
N GLY A 40 -13.52 12.73 3.15
CA GLY A 40 -14.41 13.04 2.02
C GLY A 40 -13.71 13.27 0.70
N ARG A 41 -12.40 13.07 0.64
CA ARG A 41 -11.60 13.19 -0.59
C ARG A 41 -11.10 11.81 -1.03
N GLY A 42 -10.96 11.59 -2.35
CA GLY A 42 -10.34 10.37 -2.89
C GLY A 42 -8.81 10.41 -2.76
N THR A 43 -8.18 9.26 -2.56
CA THR A 43 -6.71 9.13 -2.43
C THR A 43 -5.94 9.64 -3.65
N MET A 44 -6.48 9.41 -4.85
CA MET A 44 -5.94 9.97 -6.10
C MET A 44 -5.93 11.50 -6.11
N HIS A 45 -6.96 12.15 -5.56
CA HIS A 45 -7.01 13.60 -5.44
C HIS A 45 -6.06 14.11 -4.36
N LEU A 46 -5.95 13.38 -3.26
CA LEU A 46 -5.05 13.69 -2.15
C LEU A 46 -3.59 13.41 -2.48
N ARG A 47 -3.33 12.60 -3.51
CA ARG A 47 -1.99 12.08 -3.85
C ARG A 47 -1.35 11.44 -2.62
N LEU A 48 -2.10 10.57 -1.94
CA LEU A 48 -1.66 9.88 -0.71
C LEU A 48 -1.92 8.37 -0.81
N PRO A 49 -1.02 7.54 -0.28
CA PRO A 49 -1.28 6.11 -0.09
C PRO A 49 -2.50 5.87 0.82
N TRP A 50 -3.24 4.83 0.57
CA TRP A 50 -4.38 4.44 1.42
C TRP A 50 -3.97 3.56 2.61
N LEU A 51 -2.82 3.88 3.20
CA LEU A 51 -2.14 3.19 4.28
C LEU A 51 -2.24 3.99 5.58
N PRO A 52 -2.00 3.37 6.77
CA PRO A 52 -1.90 4.11 8.04
C PRO A 52 -0.92 5.28 7.95
N PHE A 53 -1.26 6.42 8.56
CA PHE A 53 -0.37 7.59 8.54
C PHE A 53 1.05 7.29 9.01
N ARG A 54 1.20 6.40 10.01
CA ARG A 54 2.51 5.97 10.50
C ARG A 54 3.32 5.18 9.46
N VAL A 55 2.64 4.41 8.60
CA VAL A 55 3.31 3.74 7.47
C VAL A 55 3.73 4.76 6.42
N ILE A 56 2.87 5.75 6.11
CA ILE A 56 3.22 6.85 5.21
C ILE A 56 4.44 7.61 5.74
N ASP A 57 4.49 7.92 7.03
CA ASP A 57 5.62 8.62 7.66
C ASP A 57 6.92 7.80 7.61
N ARG A 58 6.81 6.45 7.66
CA ARG A 58 7.95 5.55 7.47
C ARG A 58 8.42 5.52 6.02
N LEU A 59 7.48 5.45 5.07
CA LEU A 59 7.78 5.52 3.64
C LEU A 59 8.42 6.87 3.27
N GLU A 60 8.00 7.98 3.90
CA GLU A 60 8.60 9.31 3.73
C GLU A 60 10.10 9.34 4.06
N GLN A 61 10.53 8.50 4.99
CA GLN A 61 11.95 8.40 5.39
C GLN A 61 12.74 7.45 4.49
N ALA A 62 12.06 6.53 3.81
CA ALA A 62 12.68 5.48 3.00
C ALA A 62 12.74 5.82 1.50
N VAL A 63 11.92 6.79 1.05
CA VAL A 63 11.75 7.08 -0.38
C VAL A 63 12.17 8.52 -0.67
N GLY A 64 13.00 8.66 -1.68
CA GLY A 64 13.47 9.95 -2.19
C GLY A 64 13.80 9.87 -3.69
N PRO A 65 14.44 10.91 -4.25
CA PRO A 65 14.82 10.93 -5.65
C PRO A 65 15.68 9.71 -6.04
N GLY A 66 15.29 9.04 -7.11
CA GLY A 66 15.95 7.84 -7.62
C GLY A 66 15.66 6.55 -6.85
N SER A 67 14.81 6.57 -5.81
CA SER A 67 14.32 5.33 -5.19
C SER A 67 13.49 4.53 -6.16
N ARG A 68 13.73 3.23 -6.23
CA ARG A 68 12.98 2.30 -7.08
C ARG A 68 11.85 1.65 -6.30
N VAL A 69 10.63 1.89 -6.74
CA VAL A 69 9.40 1.43 -6.08
C VAL A 69 8.61 0.54 -7.03
N PHE A 70 8.17 -0.61 -6.52
CA PHE A 70 7.20 -1.45 -7.20
C PHE A 70 5.91 -1.49 -6.39
N GLU A 71 4.76 -1.37 -7.06
CA GLU A 71 3.47 -1.51 -6.39
C GLU A 71 2.51 -2.43 -7.15
N TYR A 72 1.96 -3.40 -6.42
CA TYR A 72 0.81 -4.17 -6.84
C TYR A 72 -0.45 -3.43 -6.41
N GLY A 73 -1.15 -2.84 -7.38
CA GLY A 73 -2.30 -1.95 -7.18
C GLY A 73 -1.87 -0.48 -7.14
N GLY A 74 -2.31 0.27 -8.15
CA GLY A 74 -1.98 1.68 -8.30
C GLY A 74 -3.05 2.62 -7.76
N GLY A 75 -2.64 3.86 -7.49
CA GLY A 75 -3.59 4.87 -7.00
C GLY A 75 -2.95 6.16 -6.52
N GLY A 76 -3.41 6.62 -5.36
CA GLY A 76 -2.81 7.77 -4.70
C GLY A 76 -1.36 7.55 -4.28
N SER A 77 -0.96 6.30 -4.01
CA SER A 77 0.41 5.88 -3.72
C SER A 77 1.34 6.13 -4.88
N THR A 78 0.96 5.74 -6.11
CA THR A 78 1.72 5.99 -7.34
C THR A 78 2.08 7.46 -7.47
N LEU A 79 1.07 8.33 -7.34
CA LEU A 79 1.26 9.78 -7.41
C LEU A 79 2.16 10.29 -6.29
N TRP A 80 2.02 9.74 -5.09
CA TRP A 80 2.78 10.11 -3.92
C TRP A 80 4.26 9.75 -4.05
N PHE A 81 4.59 8.59 -4.60
CA PHE A 81 5.96 8.16 -4.88
C PHE A 81 6.63 9.02 -5.97
N LEU A 82 5.90 9.27 -7.06
CA LEU A 82 6.39 10.12 -8.15
C LEU A 82 6.65 11.56 -7.69
N ASP A 83 5.83 12.12 -6.79
CA ASP A 83 6.05 13.45 -6.21
C ASP A 83 7.35 13.55 -5.39
N ARG A 84 7.93 12.42 -5.00
CA ARG A 84 9.21 12.31 -4.28
C ARG A 84 10.39 12.00 -5.18
N GLY A 85 10.15 11.98 -6.49
CA GLY A 85 11.18 11.70 -7.49
C GLY A 85 11.57 10.22 -7.57
N ALA A 86 10.73 9.31 -7.08
CA ALA A 86 10.96 7.89 -7.21
C ALA A 86 10.71 7.40 -8.65
N GLU A 87 11.40 6.34 -9.04
CA GLU A 87 11.08 5.52 -10.20
C GLU A 87 10.04 4.49 -9.79
N VAL A 88 8.87 4.51 -10.42
CA VAL A 88 7.73 3.72 -9.97
C VAL A 88 7.27 2.75 -11.06
N VAL A 89 7.19 1.48 -10.70
CA VAL A 89 6.52 0.45 -11.50
C VAL A 89 5.21 0.11 -10.82
N THR A 90 4.10 0.27 -11.54
CA THR A 90 2.76 -0.04 -11.03
C THR A 90 2.16 -1.18 -11.83
N VAL A 91 1.64 -2.19 -11.14
CA VAL A 91 0.82 -3.24 -11.76
C VAL A 91 -0.62 -3.05 -11.33
N GLU A 92 -1.53 -2.84 -12.28
CA GLU A 92 -2.94 -2.58 -12.02
C GLU A 92 -3.83 -3.50 -12.85
N HIS A 93 -4.77 -4.18 -12.18
CA HIS A 93 -5.69 -5.13 -12.82
C HIS A 93 -7.00 -4.47 -13.28
N HIS A 94 -7.41 -3.39 -12.62
CA HIS A 94 -8.66 -2.73 -12.91
C HIS A 94 -8.47 -1.66 -13.98
N GLU A 95 -9.02 -1.88 -15.18
CA GLU A 95 -8.83 -1.01 -16.34
C GLU A 95 -9.20 0.46 -16.06
N GLY A 96 -10.31 0.70 -15.32
CA GLY A 96 -10.72 2.04 -14.95
C GLY A 96 -9.73 2.78 -14.06
N TRP A 97 -9.00 2.07 -13.16
CA TRP A 97 -7.91 2.63 -12.38
C TRP A 97 -6.67 2.86 -13.24
N ALA A 98 -6.31 1.90 -14.08
CA ALA A 98 -5.19 2.04 -15.02
C ALA A 98 -5.39 3.25 -15.95
N ALA A 99 -6.58 3.41 -16.53
CA ALA A 99 -6.94 4.58 -17.34
C ALA A 99 -6.84 5.90 -16.54
N ALA A 100 -7.38 5.92 -15.32
CA ALA A 100 -7.34 7.10 -14.46
C ALA A 100 -5.91 7.49 -14.06
N LEU A 101 -4.99 6.53 -13.94
CA LEU A 101 -3.57 6.79 -13.72
C LEU A 101 -2.92 7.36 -14.99
N ARG A 102 -3.16 6.74 -16.17
CA ARG A 102 -2.64 7.23 -17.46
C ARG A 102 -3.08 8.66 -17.75
N ASP A 103 -4.30 9.04 -17.36
CA ASP A 103 -4.80 10.40 -17.55
C ASP A 103 -4.07 11.44 -16.70
N ARG A 104 -3.57 11.05 -15.53
CA ARG A 104 -2.97 11.94 -14.53
C ARG A 104 -1.46 12.00 -14.57
N ILE A 105 -0.81 10.94 -15.03
CA ILE A 105 0.64 10.80 -14.95
C ILE A 105 1.25 11.05 -16.32
N ARG A 106 2.23 11.97 -16.36
CA ARG A 106 3.06 12.30 -17.53
C ARG A 106 4.52 12.33 -17.08
N SER A 107 5.01 11.19 -16.58
CA SER A 107 6.36 11.06 -16.04
C SER A 107 7.09 9.93 -16.75
N GLU A 108 8.33 10.16 -17.15
CA GLU A 108 9.25 9.13 -17.65
C GLU A 108 9.73 8.16 -16.55
N HIS A 109 9.57 8.55 -15.29
CA HIS A 109 9.89 7.73 -14.12
C HIS A 109 8.74 6.77 -13.73
N TRP A 110 7.75 6.57 -14.60
CA TRP A 110 6.63 5.71 -14.31
C TRP A 110 6.39 4.67 -15.41
N VAL A 111 6.33 3.41 -15.00
CA VAL A 111 5.95 2.27 -15.83
C VAL A 111 4.64 1.70 -15.32
N LEU A 112 3.67 1.48 -16.21
CA LEU A 112 2.40 0.84 -15.89
C LEU A 112 2.23 -0.48 -16.63
N HIS A 113 2.15 -1.57 -15.89
CA HIS A 113 1.67 -2.86 -16.37
C HIS A 113 0.17 -2.97 -16.08
N ALA A 114 -0.67 -2.68 -17.07
CA ALA A 114 -2.11 -2.89 -16.97
C ALA A 114 -2.41 -4.35 -17.31
N ILE A 115 -2.58 -5.19 -16.30
CA ILE A 115 -2.81 -6.64 -16.42
C ILE A 115 -4.18 -6.94 -15.86
N PRO A 116 -5.24 -7.00 -16.70
CA PRO A 116 -6.59 -7.31 -16.24
C PRO A 116 -6.64 -8.72 -15.65
N ASP A 117 -7.62 -8.97 -14.79
CA ASP A 117 -7.91 -10.33 -14.35
C ASP A 117 -8.56 -11.13 -15.48
N ASP A 118 -8.23 -12.41 -15.55
CA ASP A 118 -8.76 -13.34 -16.55
C ASP A 118 -10.04 -14.04 -16.06
N GLY A 119 -10.66 -13.55 -14.98
CA GLY A 119 -11.91 -14.06 -14.43
C GLY A 119 -11.84 -14.48 -12.96
N PRO A 120 -12.84 -15.22 -12.45
CA PRO A 120 -12.98 -15.50 -11.03
C PRO A 120 -12.17 -16.70 -10.50
N HIS A 121 -11.31 -17.31 -11.30
CA HIS A 121 -10.50 -18.47 -10.91
C HIS A 121 -9.15 -18.06 -10.29
N PRO A 122 -8.48 -18.95 -9.52
CA PRO A 122 -7.24 -18.63 -8.84
C PRO A 122 -6.09 -18.20 -9.77
N GLU A 123 -6.04 -18.74 -10.98
CA GLU A 123 -5.02 -18.46 -12.00
C GLU A 123 -5.20 -17.07 -12.66
N ALA A 124 -6.36 -16.43 -12.47
CA ALA A 124 -6.70 -15.13 -13.05
C ALA A 124 -5.67 -14.01 -12.77
N TYR A 125 -4.77 -14.23 -11.83
CA TYR A 125 -3.76 -13.24 -11.42
C TYR A 125 -2.33 -13.76 -11.57
N GLU A 126 -2.08 -14.86 -12.29
CA GLU A 126 -0.71 -15.39 -12.44
C GLU A 126 0.21 -14.38 -13.14
N SER A 127 -0.22 -13.83 -14.29
CA SER A 127 0.55 -12.80 -15.00
C SER A 127 0.73 -11.51 -14.17
N TYR A 128 -0.30 -11.15 -13.38
CA TYR A 128 -0.24 -10.03 -12.45
C TYR A 128 0.84 -10.24 -11.40
N VAL A 129 0.87 -11.41 -10.76
CA VAL A 129 1.88 -11.78 -9.76
C VAL A 129 3.27 -11.89 -10.38
N ALA A 130 3.37 -12.52 -11.55
CA ALA A 130 4.63 -12.79 -12.25
C ALA A 130 5.33 -11.52 -12.76
N SER A 131 4.61 -10.42 -12.93
CA SER A 131 5.14 -9.18 -13.54
C SER A 131 6.39 -8.61 -12.84
N ILE A 132 6.53 -8.79 -11.53
CA ILE A 132 7.74 -8.37 -10.81
C ILE A 132 8.98 -9.20 -11.19
N GLY A 133 8.76 -10.39 -11.77
CA GLY A 133 9.83 -11.27 -12.24
C GLY A 133 10.64 -10.71 -13.42
N GLU A 134 10.13 -9.68 -14.12
CA GLU A 134 10.86 -8.97 -15.17
C GLU A 134 12.06 -8.19 -14.62
N TYR A 135 12.11 -7.97 -13.30
CA TYR A 135 13.16 -7.21 -12.62
C TYR A 135 14.14 -8.17 -11.92
N PRO A 136 15.42 -7.80 -11.80
CA PRO A 136 16.39 -8.61 -11.06
C PRO A 136 16.06 -8.67 -9.57
N ASP A 137 16.66 -9.63 -8.87
CA ASP A 137 16.63 -9.67 -7.42
C ASP A 137 17.35 -8.43 -6.84
N ASP A 138 17.04 -8.05 -5.61
CA ASP A 138 17.64 -6.92 -4.91
C ASP A 138 17.44 -5.56 -5.60
N HIS A 139 16.39 -5.43 -6.40
CA HIS A 139 16.20 -4.27 -7.28
C HIS A 139 15.49 -3.11 -6.60
N PHE A 140 14.44 -3.36 -5.82
CA PHE A 140 13.55 -2.32 -5.32
C PHE A 140 13.90 -1.88 -3.90
N ASP A 141 13.85 -0.57 -3.67
CA ASP A 141 13.94 0.03 -2.33
C ASP A 141 12.67 -0.25 -1.52
N VAL A 142 11.52 -0.21 -2.20
CA VAL A 142 10.21 -0.48 -1.60
C VAL A 142 9.36 -1.29 -2.55
N VAL A 143 8.70 -2.33 -2.04
CA VAL A 143 7.60 -3.01 -2.73
C VAL A 143 6.33 -2.86 -1.90
N VAL A 144 5.24 -2.40 -2.53
CA VAL A 144 3.91 -2.28 -1.91
C VAL A 144 2.97 -3.31 -2.49
N VAL A 145 2.29 -4.07 -1.63
CA VAL A 145 1.30 -5.08 -1.99
C VAL A 145 -0.07 -4.64 -1.48
N ASP A 146 -0.81 -3.92 -2.31
CA ASP A 146 -2.17 -3.41 -2.02
C ASP A 146 -3.20 -3.76 -3.11
N GLY A 147 -2.87 -4.70 -3.97
CA GLY A 147 -3.73 -5.13 -5.06
C GLY A 147 -4.42 -6.48 -4.82
N ARG A 148 -4.38 -7.34 -5.83
CA ARG A 148 -4.97 -8.69 -5.83
C ARG A 148 -3.91 -9.75 -5.54
N SER A 149 -4.38 -10.96 -5.22
CA SER A 149 -3.52 -12.13 -4.97
C SER A 149 -2.36 -11.86 -4.01
N ARG A 150 -2.57 -11.03 -2.98
CA ARG A 150 -1.52 -10.45 -2.12
C ARG A 150 -0.56 -11.50 -1.54
N ALA A 151 -1.07 -12.66 -1.13
CA ALA A 151 -0.21 -13.72 -0.60
C ALA A 151 0.83 -14.22 -1.63
N ALA A 152 0.41 -14.40 -2.89
CA ALA A 152 1.32 -14.77 -3.96
C ALA A 152 2.27 -13.60 -4.33
N CYS A 153 1.75 -12.36 -4.32
CA CYS A 153 2.57 -11.17 -4.55
C CYS A 153 3.67 -10.99 -3.49
N VAL A 154 3.38 -11.29 -2.20
CA VAL A 154 4.39 -11.25 -1.12
C VAL A 154 5.54 -12.20 -1.43
N ARG A 155 5.24 -13.45 -1.82
CA ARG A 155 6.27 -14.46 -2.16
C ARG A 155 7.11 -14.03 -3.37
N ALA A 156 6.46 -13.50 -4.41
CA ALA A 156 7.15 -13.03 -5.61
C ALA A 156 7.99 -11.77 -5.34
N ALA A 157 7.54 -10.90 -4.44
CA ALA A 157 8.17 -9.63 -4.13
C ALA A 157 9.41 -9.77 -3.22
N ALA A 158 9.41 -10.72 -2.28
CA ALA A 158 10.47 -10.83 -1.28
C ALA A 158 11.89 -10.85 -1.88
N PRO A 159 12.22 -11.67 -2.89
CA PRO A 159 13.56 -11.66 -3.48
C PRO A 159 13.90 -10.35 -4.21
N LYS A 160 12.90 -9.55 -4.61
CA LYS A 160 13.07 -8.33 -5.40
C LYS A 160 13.34 -7.08 -4.58
N VAL A 161 13.05 -7.12 -3.28
CA VAL A 161 13.39 -6.03 -2.35
C VAL A 161 14.89 -6.09 -2.06
N ARG A 162 15.62 -4.98 -2.18
CA ARG A 162 17.05 -4.94 -1.87
C ARG A 162 17.34 -5.10 -0.36
N PRO A 163 18.54 -5.50 0.05
CA PRO A 163 18.95 -5.42 1.45
C PRO A 163 18.68 -4.03 2.04
N GLY A 164 18.12 -3.97 3.25
CA GLY A 164 17.67 -2.74 3.91
C GLY A 164 16.37 -2.14 3.37
N GLY A 165 15.82 -2.67 2.28
CA GLY A 165 14.56 -2.23 1.67
C GLY A 165 13.31 -2.68 2.44
N LEU A 166 12.15 -2.21 1.99
CA LEU A 166 10.85 -2.45 2.64
C LEU A 166 9.90 -3.23 1.73
N LEU A 167 9.21 -4.21 2.34
CA LEU A 167 8.02 -4.86 1.78
C LEU A 167 6.82 -4.44 2.63
N VAL A 168 5.86 -3.76 2.02
CA VAL A 168 4.66 -3.22 2.67
C VAL A 168 3.43 -3.95 2.16
N VAL A 169 2.63 -4.52 3.06
CA VAL A 169 1.46 -5.33 2.72
C VAL A 169 0.24 -4.77 3.43
N ASP A 170 -0.79 -4.34 2.69
CA ASP A 170 -2.02 -3.81 3.28
C ASP A 170 -3.05 -4.90 3.60
N ASP A 171 -4.02 -4.59 4.51
CA ASP A 171 -5.11 -5.46 5.00
C ASP A 171 -4.60 -6.76 5.68
N VAL A 172 -3.52 -6.68 6.47
CA VAL A 172 -2.95 -7.84 7.18
C VAL A 172 -3.78 -8.35 8.35
N ASP A 173 -4.94 -7.72 8.63
CA ASP A 173 -5.99 -8.27 9.48
C ASP A 173 -6.65 -9.51 8.87
N ARG A 174 -6.39 -9.83 7.60
CA ARG A 174 -6.81 -11.05 6.94
C ARG A 174 -5.72 -12.11 7.09
N GLU A 175 -6.06 -13.18 7.83
CA GLU A 175 -5.15 -14.29 8.19
C GLU A 175 -4.29 -14.81 7.02
N ARG A 176 -4.89 -14.98 5.84
CA ARG A 176 -4.18 -15.44 4.63
C ARG A 176 -3.03 -14.52 4.18
N TYR A 177 -3.10 -13.23 4.48
CA TYR A 177 -2.03 -12.28 4.13
C TYR A 177 -0.97 -12.26 5.21
N ALA A 178 -1.37 -12.33 6.49
CA ALA A 178 -0.46 -12.49 7.60
C ALA A 178 0.40 -13.76 7.44
N ALA A 179 -0.23 -14.90 7.13
CA ALA A 179 0.47 -16.17 6.92
C ALA A 179 1.52 -16.09 5.80
N ALA A 180 1.24 -15.42 4.69
CA ALA A 180 2.22 -15.24 3.62
C ALA A 180 3.42 -14.38 4.04
N MET A 181 3.21 -13.43 4.95
CA MET A 181 4.30 -12.63 5.51
C MET A 181 5.15 -13.42 6.50
N ASP A 182 4.56 -14.39 7.23
CA ASP A 182 5.28 -15.25 8.16
C ASP A 182 6.24 -16.21 7.43
N GLU A 183 6.05 -16.43 6.12
CA GLU A 183 6.98 -17.18 5.26
C GLU A 183 8.25 -16.39 4.93
N VAL A 184 8.23 -15.07 5.14
CA VAL A 184 9.37 -14.18 4.89
C VAL A 184 10.09 -13.94 6.21
N ASP A 185 11.27 -14.53 6.38
CA ASP A 185 12.08 -14.45 7.61
C ASP A 185 12.78 -13.07 7.74
N TRP A 186 11.97 -12.02 7.85
CA TRP A 186 12.43 -10.64 8.04
C TRP A 186 11.77 -10.01 9.25
N PRO A 187 12.43 -9.04 9.93
CA PRO A 187 11.79 -8.23 10.95
C PRO A 187 10.50 -7.60 10.40
N ARG A 188 9.39 -7.84 11.12
CA ARG A 188 8.04 -7.39 10.76
C ARG A 188 7.45 -6.50 11.84
N GLU A 189 6.76 -5.46 11.44
CA GLU A 189 5.89 -4.64 12.29
C GLU A 189 4.50 -4.56 11.68
N ASP A 190 3.47 -4.93 12.45
CA ASP A 190 2.08 -4.73 12.07
C ASP A 190 1.59 -3.39 12.61
N VAL A 191 1.25 -2.49 11.72
CA VAL A 191 0.81 -1.13 12.02
C VAL A 191 -0.69 -1.04 11.87
N VAL A 192 -1.38 -0.75 12.97
CA VAL A 192 -2.80 -0.38 12.98
C VAL A 192 -2.90 1.12 13.14
N GLY A 193 -3.76 1.81 12.37
CA GLY A 193 -3.87 3.24 12.49
C GLY A 193 -4.92 3.89 11.59
N PHE A 194 -5.02 5.21 11.70
CA PHE A 194 -5.82 6.01 10.78
C PHE A 194 -5.13 6.12 9.42
N ALA A 195 -5.94 6.09 8.37
CA ALA A 195 -5.46 6.25 6.99
C ALA A 195 -6.21 7.40 6.28
N PRO A 196 -5.60 8.03 5.26
CA PRO A 196 -6.26 9.07 4.47
C PRO A 196 -7.59 8.58 3.92
N ALA A 197 -8.66 9.38 4.09
CA ALA A 197 -9.99 9.13 3.53
C ALA A 197 -10.67 7.81 3.95
N LYS A 198 -10.03 6.93 4.72
CA LYS A 198 -10.57 5.62 5.12
C LYS A 198 -11.54 5.78 6.30
N PRO A 199 -12.79 5.25 6.21
CA PRO A 199 -13.79 5.32 7.30
C PRO A 199 -13.63 4.15 8.28
N SER A 200 -12.42 3.63 8.44
CA SER A 200 -12.05 2.54 9.34
C SER A 200 -10.56 2.64 9.68
N LEU A 201 -10.12 1.95 10.72
CA LEU A 201 -8.69 1.71 10.90
C LEU A 201 -8.15 0.87 9.73
N ALA A 202 -6.92 1.10 9.38
CA ALA A 202 -6.16 0.33 8.41
C ALA A 202 -5.15 -0.55 9.13
N PHE A 203 -4.82 -1.68 8.53
CA PHE A 203 -3.95 -2.72 9.07
C PHE A 203 -2.89 -3.05 8.03
N THR A 204 -1.66 -2.65 8.25
CA THR A 204 -0.58 -2.80 7.28
C THR A 204 0.64 -3.41 7.93
N GLY A 205 1.18 -4.46 7.33
CA GLY A 205 2.45 -5.06 7.73
C GLY A 205 3.59 -4.41 6.98
N VAL A 206 4.66 -4.14 7.69
CA VAL A 206 5.92 -3.63 7.13
C VAL A 206 7.03 -4.60 7.52
N LEU A 207 7.62 -5.23 6.50
CA LEU A 207 8.81 -6.06 6.68
C LEU A 207 10.01 -5.27 6.17
N ARG A 208 11.11 -5.33 6.92
CA ARG A 208 12.39 -4.77 6.49
C ARG A 208 13.34 -5.91 6.14
N ARG A 209 13.83 -5.93 4.91
CA ARG A 209 14.86 -6.89 4.55
C ARG A 209 16.14 -6.60 5.35
N PRO A 210 16.75 -7.59 6.01
CA PRO A 210 18.03 -7.40 6.67
C PRO A 210 19.07 -6.82 5.73
N ASP A 211 19.96 -6.00 6.26
CA ASP A 211 21.11 -5.50 5.51
C ASP A 211 22.01 -6.69 5.11
N ALA A 212 22.72 -6.58 4.00
CA ALA A 212 23.69 -7.61 3.62
C ALA A 212 24.72 -7.75 4.74
N VAL A 213 24.95 -8.99 5.20
CA VAL A 213 25.95 -9.26 6.24
C VAL A 213 27.33 -9.02 5.62
N GLY A 214 27.95 -7.91 5.99
CA GLY A 214 29.36 -7.64 5.77
C GLY A 214 29.80 -7.62 4.31
N ALA A 215 29.70 -6.45 3.68
CA ALA A 215 30.60 -6.10 2.57
C ALA A 215 31.71 -5.21 3.12
#